data_47743fe0aa0ba2530d391200a3496eab
#
_entry.id   47743fe0aa0ba2530d391200a3496eab
#
_cell.length_a   1.000
_cell.length_b   1.000
_cell.length_c   1.000
_cell.angle_alpha   90.00
_cell.angle_beta   90.00
_cell.angle_gamma   90.00
#
_symmetry.space_group_name_H-M   'P 1'
#
loop_
_entity.id
_entity.type
_entity.pdbx_description
1 polymer ?
#
loop_
_entity_poly.entity_id
_entity_poly.type
_entity_poly.pdbx_seq_one_letter_code
_entity_poly.pdbx_strand_id
1 'polypeptide(L)'
;MFESFKNKWKIRVIETGKFKLDGGAMMGSVPKVLWNKTNPSDELNRIDLSMRCLLLDNGKDVILIETGIGNKNNKKFNDMFCIEQSSFPLKDELNKLDYKLEDITHVILT
;
A
#
# COMPACT_ATOMS: atom_id res chain seq x y z
N MET A 1 -5.85 13.91 1.96
CA MET A 1 -6.22 14.06 0.55
C MET A 1 -6.14 15.51 0.12
N PHE A 2 -5.64 15.78 -1.07
CA PHE A 2 -5.52 17.14 -1.61
C PHE A 2 -5.59 17.12 -3.14
N GLU A 3 -5.78 18.29 -3.72
CA GLU A 3 -5.90 18.46 -5.16
C GLU A 3 -4.73 19.28 -5.70
N SER A 4 -4.30 18.97 -6.93
CA SER A 4 -3.36 19.78 -7.63
C SER A 4 -4.08 21.00 -8.22
N PHE A 5 -3.51 22.18 -8.04
CA PHE A 5 -4.17 23.42 -8.42
C PHE A 5 -4.13 23.71 -9.93
N LYS A 6 -3.01 23.41 -10.57
CA LYS A 6 -2.81 23.80 -11.98
C LYS A 6 -3.57 22.92 -12.95
N ASN A 7 -3.51 21.61 -12.76
CA ASN A 7 -4.09 20.65 -13.69
C ASN A 7 -5.36 19.99 -13.16
N LYS A 8 -5.83 20.45 -12.01
CA LYS A 8 -7.05 19.91 -11.38
C LYS A 8 -6.98 18.42 -11.14
N TRP A 9 -5.82 17.92 -10.80
CA TRP A 9 -5.66 16.54 -10.39
C TRP A 9 -6.11 16.36 -8.95
N LYS A 10 -6.96 15.37 -8.73
CA LYS A 10 -7.26 14.89 -7.39
C LYS A 10 -6.28 13.79 -7.05
N ILE A 11 -5.66 13.89 -5.90
CA ILE A 11 -4.66 12.91 -5.43
C ILE A 11 -5.22 12.22 -4.21
N ARG A 12 -5.31 10.89 -4.27
CA ARG A 12 -5.82 10.04 -3.18
C ARG A 12 -4.79 9.00 -2.82
N VAL A 13 -4.55 8.83 -1.52
CA VAL A 13 -3.75 7.72 -1.01
C VAL A 13 -4.71 6.58 -0.66
N ILE A 14 -4.41 5.39 -1.16
CA ILE A 14 -5.21 4.20 -0.92
C ILE A 14 -4.37 3.22 -0.11
N GLU A 15 -4.84 2.85 1.08
CA GLU A 15 -4.18 1.82 1.88
C GLU A 15 -4.90 0.50 1.66
N THR A 16 -4.25 -0.40 0.91
CA THR A 16 -4.84 -1.71 0.61
C THR A 16 -4.63 -2.72 1.71
N GLY A 17 -3.72 -2.47 2.62
CA GLY A 17 -3.50 -3.37 3.75
C GLY A 17 -2.20 -3.09 4.47
N LYS A 18 -1.87 -3.97 5.42
CA LYS A 18 -0.64 -3.90 6.21
C LYS A 18 0.08 -5.23 6.13
N PHE A 19 1.38 -5.18 6.34
CA PHE A 19 2.21 -6.37 6.32
C PHE A 19 3.46 -6.14 7.16
N LYS A 20 4.28 -7.16 7.30
CA LYS A 20 5.53 -7.09 8.05
C LYS A 20 6.68 -7.66 7.23
N LEU A 21 7.84 -7.05 7.38
CA LEU A 21 9.10 -7.55 6.82
C LEU A 21 10.18 -7.47 7.87
N ASP A 22 11.24 -8.26 7.65
CA ASP A 22 12.41 -8.21 8.52
C ASP A 22 12.97 -6.79 8.60
N GLY A 23 13.11 -6.26 9.81
CA GLY A 23 13.58 -4.90 10.02
C GLY A 23 14.99 -4.68 9.53
N GLY A 24 15.86 -5.66 9.68
CA GLY A 24 17.24 -5.57 9.18
C GLY A 24 17.30 -5.48 7.67
N ALA A 25 16.48 -6.28 6.98
CA ALA A 25 16.40 -6.24 5.52
C ALA A 25 15.90 -4.88 5.02
N MET A 26 14.95 -4.28 5.74
CA MET A 26 14.41 -2.97 5.35
C MET A 26 15.33 -1.81 5.67
N MET A 27 16.02 -1.86 6.80
CA MET A 27 16.84 -0.73 7.28
C MET A 27 18.30 -0.79 6.83
N GLY A 28 18.70 -1.88 6.20
CA GLY A 28 20.03 -2.03 5.65
C GLY A 28 21.13 -1.92 6.69
N SER A 29 22.04 -1.00 6.47
CA SER A 29 23.22 -0.83 7.35
C SER A 29 22.92 -0.04 8.63
N VAL A 30 21.74 0.49 8.81
CA VAL A 30 21.37 1.21 10.05
C VAL A 30 21.27 0.21 11.19
N PRO A 31 21.98 0.46 12.32
CA PRO A 31 21.92 -0.46 13.47
C PRO A 31 20.52 -0.56 14.09
N LYS A 32 20.14 -1.77 14.50
CA LYS A 32 18.84 -2.03 15.10
C LYS A 32 18.57 -1.16 16.31
N VAL A 33 19.59 -0.88 17.12
CA VAL A 33 19.44 -0.04 18.30
C VAL A 33 18.89 1.35 17.96
N LEU A 34 19.11 1.81 16.73
CA LEU A 34 18.58 3.09 16.25
C LEU A 34 17.20 2.95 15.65
N TRP A 35 17.02 2.05 14.67
CA TRP A 35 15.74 1.97 13.98
C TRP A 35 14.63 1.35 14.84
N ASN A 36 14.98 0.52 15.81
CA ASN A 36 13.98 -0.10 16.68
C ASN A 36 13.23 0.90 17.56
N LYS A 37 13.80 2.10 17.76
CA LYS A 37 13.15 3.17 18.53
C LYS A 37 11.92 3.72 17.83
N THR A 38 11.95 3.80 16.51
CA THR A 38 10.86 4.36 15.72
C THR A 38 10.04 3.26 15.01
N ASN A 39 10.65 2.12 14.77
CA ASN A 39 10.03 0.98 14.10
C ASN A 39 10.27 -0.29 14.92
N PRO A 40 9.55 -0.45 16.05
CA PRO A 40 9.80 -1.59 16.94
C PRO A 40 9.51 -2.91 16.24
N SER A 41 10.45 -3.86 16.37
CA SER A 41 10.29 -5.19 15.79
C SER A 41 9.52 -6.12 16.70
N ASP A 42 8.88 -7.12 16.10
CA ASP A 42 8.31 -8.24 16.83
C ASP A 42 9.40 -9.28 17.18
N GLU A 43 9.00 -10.41 17.74
CA GLU A 43 9.92 -11.48 18.16
C GLU A 43 10.64 -12.15 16.98
N LEU A 44 10.16 -11.96 15.76
CA LEU A 44 10.79 -12.45 14.55
C LEU A 44 11.55 -11.35 13.79
N ASN A 45 11.85 -10.25 14.47
CA ASN A 45 12.57 -9.09 13.92
C ASN A 45 11.85 -8.38 12.78
N ARG A 46 10.50 -8.53 12.68
CA ARG A 46 9.70 -7.91 11.64
C ARG A 46 9.14 -6.57 12.10
N ILE A 47 9.09 -5.62 11.19
CA ILE A 47 8.51 -4.29 11.43
C ILE A 47 7.23 -4.11 10.62
N ASP A 48 6.38 -3.20 11.08
CA ASP A 48 5.10 -2.90 10.42
C ASP A 48 5.30 -2.02 9.20
N LEU A 49 4.62 -2.39 8.11
CA LEU A 49 4.61 -1.64 6.85
C LEU A 49 3.18 -1.55 6.32
N SER A 50 2.93 -0.53 5.50
CA SER A 50 1.64 -0.33 4.85
C SER A 50 1.77 -0.51 3.34
N MET A 51 0.73 -1.10 2.74
CA MET A 51 0.63 -1.23 1.28
C MET A 51 -0.19 -0.04 0.77
N ARG A 52 0.50 0.98 0.28
CA ARG A 52 -0.14 2.18 -0.21
C ARG A 52 -0.06 2.27 -1.72
N CYS A 53 -1.18 2.64 -2.32
CA CYS A 53 -1.28 2.96 -3.72
C CYS A 53 -1.64 4.44 -3.85
N LEU A 54 -1.40 5.01 -5.02
CA LEU A 54 -1.74 6.39 -5.28
C LEU A 54 -2.75 6.44 -6.42
N LEU A 55 -3.82 7.20 -6.24
CA LEU A 55 -4.84 7.42 -7.27
C LEU A 55 -4.80 8.87 -7.72
N LEU A 56 -4.69 9.08 -9.02
CA LEU A 56 -4.68 10.38 -9.64
C LEU A 56 -5.85 10.50 -10.59
N ASP A 57 -6.69 11.52 -10.39
CA ASP A 57 -7.90 11.74 -11.19
C ASP A 57 -7.95 13.18 -11.69
N ASN A 58 -8.02 13.38 -12.99
CA ASN A 58 -8.13 14.70 -13.59
C ASN A 58 -9.51 14.95 -14.23
N GLY A 59 -10.48 14.08 -13.98
CA GLY A 59 -11.81 14.17 -14.58
C GLY A 59 -11.94 13.41 -15.90
N LYS A 60 -10.82 13.08 -16.52
CA LYS A 60 -10.78 12.29 -17.77
C LYS A 60 -10.04 10.99 -17.56
N ASP A 61 -8.82 11.07 -17.03
CA ASP A 61 -7.99 9.92 -16.76
C ASP A 61 -7.97 9.63 -15.26
N VAL A 62 -8.03 8.37 -14.90
CA VAL A 62 -7.90 7.90 -13.54
C VAL A 62 -6.71 6.94 -13.52
N ILE A 63 -5.63 7.38 -12.91
CA ILE A 63 -4.36 6.66 -12.91
C ILE A 63 -4.12 6.04 -11.54
N LEU A 64 -3.86 4.76 -11.52
CA LEU A 64 -3.50 4.04 -10.30
C LEU A 64 -2.00 3.74 -10.31
N ILE A 65 -1.30 4.16 -9.27
CA ILE A 65 0.13 3.84 -9.09
C ILE A 65 0.24 2.79 -8.01
N GLU A 66 0.79 1.64 -8.34
CA GLU A 66 0.82 0.41 -7.57
C GLU A 66 -0.56 -0.22 -7.42
N THR A 67 -0.60 -1.48 -7.02
CA THR A 67 -1.85 -2.26 -6.96
C THR A 67 -2.03 -3.05 -5.66
N GLY A 68 -1.07 -2.97 -4.73
CA GLY A 68 -1.06 -3.84 -3.56
C GLY A 68 -0.56 -5.23 -3.93
N ILE A 69 -0.82 -6.23 -3.10
CA ILE A 69 -0.36 -7.61 -3.34
C ILE A 69 -1.46 -8.55 -3.83
N GLY A 70 -2.68 -8.04 -3.99
CA GLY A 70 -3.80 -8.88 -4.43
C GLY A 70 -4.26 -9.86 -3.34
N ASN A 71 -5.05 -10.84 -3.76
CA ASN A 71 -5.65 -11.82 -2.84
C ASN A 71 -5.39 -13.27 -3.26
N LYS A 72 -4.37 -13.49 -4.08
CA LYS A 72 -4.06 -14.82 -4.64
C LYS A 72 -2.91 -15.53 -3.92
N ASN A 73 -2.36 -14.92 -2.88
CA ASN A 73 -1.27 -15.52 -2.13
C ASN A 73 -1.80 -16.61 -1.19
N ASN A 74 -1.00 -17.65 -0.98
CA ASN A 74 -1.40 -18.75 -0.11
C ASN A 74 -1.24 -18.38 1.38
N LYS A 75 -1.75 -19.27 2.26
CA LYS A 75 -1.71 -19.06 3.70
C LYS A 75 -0.29 -18.92 4.24
N LYS A 76 0.65 -19.70 3.73
CA LYS A 76 2.05 -19.65 4.18
C LYS A 76 2.66 -18.28 3.94
N PHE A 77 2.43 -17.72 2.77
CA PHE A 77 2.89 -16.37 2.42
C PHE A 77 2.24 -15.32 3.34
N ASN A 78 0.92 -15.40 3.50
CA ASN A 78 0.18 -14.45 4.33
C ASN A 78 0.62 -14.50 5.80
N ASP A 79 0.89 -15.68 6.34
CA ASP A 79 1.36 -15.84 7.71
C ASP A 79 2.79 -15.32 7.88
N MET A 80 3.66 -15.60 6.90
CA MET A 80 5.06 -15.17 6.95
C MET A 80 5.19 -13.64 7.01
N PHE A 81 4.39 -12.93 6.23
CA PHE A 81 4.41 -11.48 6.15
C PHE A 81 3.31 -10.80 6.95
N CYS A 82 2.56 -11.54 7.76
CA CYS A 82 1.46 -11.02 8.57
C CYS A 82 0.54 -10.11 7.76
N ILE A 83 0.08 -10.60 6.61
CA ILE A 83 -0.75 -9.82 5.70
C ILE A 83 -2.10 -9.52 6.36
N GLU A 84 -2.46 -8.25 6.47
CA GLU A 84 -3.75 -7.78 6.95
C GLU A 84 -4.42 -6.97 5.87
N GLN A 85 -5.48 -7.51 5.29
CA GLN A 85 -6.24 -6.85 4.24
C GLN A 85 -7.61 -7.48 4.10
N SER A 86 -8.55 -6.77 3.44
CA SER A 86 -9.86 -7.32 3.13
C SER A 86 -9.77 -8.39 2.04
N SER A 87 -10.89 -9.05 1.75
CA SER A 87 -10.96 -10.11 0.73
C SER A 87 -10.65 -9.58 -0.67
N PHE A 88 -11.03 -8.34 -0.95
CA PHE A 88 -10.78 -7.67 -2.23
C PHE A 88 -10.14 -6.31 -1.93
N PRO A 89 -8.84 -6.28 -1.57
CA PRO A 89 -8.24 -5.09 -0.97
C PRO A 89 -8.34 -3.83 -1.83
N LEU A 90 -7.98 -3.92 -3.10
CA LEU A 90 -7.99 -2.76 -3.99
C LEU A 90 -9.42 -2.32 -4.30
N LYS A 91 -10.28 -3.26 -4.65
CA LYS A 91 -11.67 -2.99 -4.98
C LYS A 91 -12.40 -2.32 -3.82
N ASP A 92 -12.23 -2.87 -2.60
CA ASP A 92 -12.90 -2.36 -1.42
C ASP A 92 -12.47 -0.92 -1.10
N GLU A 93 -11.17 -0.63 -1.20
CA GLU A 93 -10.67 0.71 -0.92
C GLU A 93 -11.06 1.72 -2.01
N LEU A 94 -11.08 1.31 -3.27
CA LEU A 94 -11.56 2.16 -4.36
C LEU A 94 -13.04 2.48 -4.18
N ASN A 95 -13.85 1.49 -3.81
CA ASN A 95 -15.28 1.69 -3.61
C ASN A 95 -15.58 2.69 -2.48
N LYS A 96 -14.75 2.73 -1.44
CA LYS A 96 -14.88 3.72 -0.37
C LYS A 96 -14.70 5.16 -0.87
N LEU A 97 -13.99 5.34 -1.96
CA LEU A 97 -13.75 6.63 -2.59
C LEU A 97 -14.67 6.88 -3.79
N ASP A 98 -15.70 6.06 -3.93
CA ASP A 98 -16.67 6.12 -5.04
C ASP A 98 -16.07 5.82 -6.41
N TYR A 99 -15.02 5.00 -6.44
CA TYR A 99 -14.44 4.47 -7.69
C TYR A 99 -14.74 2.99 -7.83
N LYS A 100 -14.90 2.56 -9.07
CA LYS A 100 -14.97 1.16 -9.45
C LYS A 100 -13.67 0.76 -10.14
N LEU A 101 -13.36 -0.52 -10.20
CA LEU A 101 -12.18 -1.00 -10.92
C LEU A 101 -12.21 -0.56 -12.39
N GLU A 102 -13.40 -0.54 -12.99
CA GLU A 102 -13.59 -0.16 -14.39
C GLU A 102 -13.28 1.32 -14.66
N ASP A 103 -13.28 2.15 -13.62
CA ASP A 103 -12.99 3.59 -13.76
C ASP A 103 -11.50 3.85 -13.99
N ILE A 104 -10.63 2.91 -13.65
CA ILE A 104 -9.19 3.06 -13.80
C ILE A 104 -8.82 3.02 -15.28
N THR A 105 -8.18 4.07 -15.76
CA THR A 105 -7.76 4.19 -17.16
C THR A 105 -6.32 3.75 -17.39
N HIS A 106 -5.45 3.94 -16.39
CA HIS A 106 -4.03 3.61 -16.47
C HIS A 106 -3.53 3.03 -15.16
N VAL A 107 -2.61 2.08 -15.24
CA VAL A 107 -1.91 1.53 -14.08
C VAL A 107 -0.41 1.68 -14.29
N ILE A 108 0.27 2.23 -13.29
CA ILE A 108 1.73 2.37 -13.31
C ILE A 108 2.29 1.52 -12.18
N LEU A 109 3.16 0.58 -12.53
CA LEU A 109 3.88 -0.25 -11.57
C LEU A 109 5.31 0.27 -11.45
N THR A 110 5.80 0.41 -10.22
CA THR A 110 7.15 0.92 -9.95
C THR A 110 8.15 -0.16 -9.53
#